data_9e71c2c3c9fcbc37d98a997e1a2a1322
#
_entry.id   9e71c2c3c9fcbc37d98a997e1a2a1322
#
_cell.length_a   1.000
_cell.length_b   1.000
_cell.length_c   1.000
_cell.angle_alpha   90.00
_cell.angle_beta   90.00
_cell.angle_gamma   90.00
#
_symmetry.space_group_name_H-M   'P 1'
#
loop_
_entity.id
_entity.type
_entity.pdbx_description
1 polymer ?
#
loop_
_entity_poly.entity_id
_entity_poly.type
_entity_poly.pdbx_seq_one_letter_code
_entity_poly.pdbx_strand_id
1 'polypeptide(L)'
;MLGYDVVPGGGRLVVNPEEAERVRAIFAHFEQQGSIPATLAEIQRKGWRLKSWTRESGQFREGGTFGERSLRRLLNNVIYKGAVPHKGQLYPGEHQAIVDDSLWERAQRRVKEMVPIARGGLRNKHWALLSGLLYCTSCQARMVYSYAT
;
A
#
# COMPACT_ATOMS: atom_id res chain seq x y z
N MET A 1 9.03 -5.36 10.92
CA MET A 1 8.58 -4.78 9.63
C MET A 1 9.22 -5.60 8.53
N LEU A 2 8.51 -5.93 7.43
CA LEU A 2 9.10 -6.70 6.33
C LEU A 2 10.31 -5.98 5.74
N GLY A 3 11.39 -6.69 5.45
CA GLY A 3 12.63 -6.12 4.90
C GLY A 3 13.65 -5.66 5.93
N TYR A 4 13.27 -5.54 7.18
CA TYR A 4 14.18 -5.13 8.25
C TYR A 4 14.07 -6.03 9.47
N ASP A 5 15.21 -6.29 10.08
CA ASP A 5 15.34 -6.89 11.40
C ASP A 5 15.72 -5.81 12.44
N VAL A 6 15.37 -6.05 13.69
CA VAL A 6 15.74 -5.17 14.80
C VAL A 6 16.92 -5.79 15.54
N VAL A 7 17.97 -5.01 15.75
CA VAL A 7 19.14 -5.47 16.52
C VAL A 7 18.73 -5.66 17.98
N PRO A 8 19.03 -6.80 18.59
CA PRO A 8 18.77 -7.01 20.02
C PRO A 8 19.49 -5.94 20.87
N GLY A 9 18.75 -5.33 21.77
CA GLY A 9 19.29 -4.30 22.69
C GLY A 9 19.38 -2.86 22.16
N GLY A 10 18.95 -2.60 20.94
CA GLY A 10 18.91 -1.23 20.42
C GLY A 10 17.91 -1.08 19.29
N GLY A 11 17.13 -0.01 19.25
CA GLY A 11 16.09 0.27 18.24
C GLY A 11 16.59 0.45 16.80
N ARG A 12 17.73 -0.13 16.43
CA ARG A 12 18.37 -0.01 15.12
C ARG A 12 17.79 -1.05 14.15
N LEU A 13 17.44 -0.59 12.94
CA LEU A 13 16.96 -1.44 11.86
C LEU A 13 18.13 -1.87 10.97
N VAL A 14 18.22 -3.17 10.70
CA VAL A 14 19.18 -3.77 9.77
C VAL A 14 18.42 -4.41 8.62
N VAL A 15 18.92 -4.25 7.40
CA VAL A 15 18.29 -4.82 6.21
C VAL A 15 18.39 -6.35 6.24
N ASN A 16 17.25 -7.02 6.07
CA ASN A 16 17.17 -8.45 5.80
C ASN A 16 17.20 -8.65 4.28
N PRO A 17 18.26 -9.26 3.71
CA PRO A 17 18.45 -9.30 2.26
C PRO A 17 17.29 -9.96 1.51
N GLU A 18 16.85 -11.13 1.98
CA GLU A 18 15.78 -11.89 1.32
C GLU A 18 14.44 -11.13 1.34
N GLU A 19 14.09 -10.57 2.50
CA GLU A 19 12.85 -9.78 2.63
C GLU A 19 12.94 -8.46 1.87
N ALA A 20 14.12 -7.84 1.80
CA ALA A 20 14.37 -6.61 1.06
C ALA A 20 14.17 -6.81 -0.44
N GLU A 21 14.62 -7.93 -1.01
CA GLU A 21 14.35 -8.28 -2.41
C GLU A 21 12.85 -8.41 -2.69
N ARG A 22 12.10 -9.04 -1.78
CA ARG A 22 10.63 -9.12 -1.89
C ARG A 22 9.99 -7.73 -1.87
N VAL A 23 10.44 -6.85 -0.97
CA VAL A 23 9.95 -5.48 -0.90
C VAL A 23 10.22 -4.72 -2.19
N ARG A 24 11.45 -4.77 -2.73
CA ARG A 24 11.80 -4.13 -4.02
C ARG A 24 10.93 -4.66 -5.16
N ALA A 25 10.75 -5.98 -5.23
CA ALA A 25 9.93 -6.61 -6.25
C ALA A 25 8.44 -6.18 -6.15
N ILE A 26 7.91 -6.02 -4.93
CA ILE A 26 6.53 -5.50 -4.71
C ILE A 26 6.41 -4.07 -5.23
N PHE A 27 7.37 -3.18 -4.91
CA PHE A 27 7.37 -1.80 -5.40
C PHE A 27 7.47 -1.73 -6.91
N ALA A 28 8.39 -2.49 -7.52
CA ALA A 28 8.58 -2.54 -8.97
C ALA A 28 7.33 -3.05 -9.70
N HIS A 29 6.73 -4.14 -9.21
CA HIS A 29 5.51 -4.68 -9.80
C HIS A 29 4.33 -3.69 -9.68
N PHE A 30 4.18 -3.06 -8.51
CA PHE A 30 3.15 -2.06 -8.31
C PHE A 30 3.35 -0.83 -9.20
N GLU A 31 4.57 -0.35 -9.38
CA GLU A 31 4.90 0.76 -10.28
C GLU A 31 4.51 0.44 -11.73
N GLN A 32 4.82 -0.77 -12.20
CA GLN A 32 4.50 -1.22 -13.55
C GLN A 32 2.99 -1.38 -13.77
N GLN A 33 2.29 -2.03 -12.85
CA GLN A 33 0.87 -2.37 -13.01
C GLN A 33 -0.08 -1.25 -12.57
N GLY A 34 0.33 -0.40 -11.63
CA GLY A 34 -0.51 0.66 -11.06
C GLY A 34 -1.78 0.15 -10.36
N SER A 35 -1.82 -1.12 -9.95
CA SER A 35 -3.03 -1.79 -9.44
C SER A 35 -2.75 -2.59 -8.18
N ILE A 36 -3.47 -2.26 -7.09
CA ILE A 36 -3.40 -3.02 -5.83
C ILE A 36 -3.87 -4.48 -6.01
N PRO A 37 -5.02 -4.76 -6.66
CA PRO A 37 -5.45 -6.14 -6.88
C PRO A 37 -4.46 -6.96 -7.69
N ALA A 38 -3.89 -6.41 -8.77
CA ALA A 38 -2.89 -7.10 -9.59
C ALA A 38 -1.62 -7.42 -8.78
N THR A 39 -1.15 -6.48 -7.98
CA THR A 39 0.02 -6.69 -7.12
C THR A 39 -0.25 -7.74 -6.03
N LEU A 40 -1.46 -7.75 -5.45
CA LEU A 40 -1.84 -8.79 -4.49
C LEU A 40 -1.89 -10.18 -5.13
N ALA A 41 -2.43 -10.30 -6.35
CA ALA A 41 -2.45 -11.57 -7.08
C ALA A 41 -1.03 -12.10 -7.32
N GLU A 42 -0.08 -11.23 -7.70
CA GLU A 42 1.32 -11.61 -7.88
C GLU A 42 1.99 -12.04 -6.56
N ILE A 43 1.76 -11.30 -5.47
CA ILE A 43 2.26 -11.65 -4.13
C ILE A 43 1.73 -13.04 -3.71
N GLN A 44 0.44 -13.31 -3.94
CA GLN A 44 -0.17 -14.60 -3.63
C GLN A 44 0.38 -15.72 -4.51
N ARG A 45 0.56 -15.47 -5.82
CA ARG A 45 1.17 -16.42 -6.75
C ARG A 45 2.59 -16.83 -6.32
N LYS A 46 3.37 -15.88 -5.79
CA LYS A 46 4.72 -16.12 -5.25
C LYS A 46 4.72 -16.70 -3.83
N GLY A 47 3.57 -16.86 -3.20
CA GLY A 47 3.45 -17.36 -1.83
C GLY A 47 4.08 -16.45 -0.77
N TRP A 48 4.27 -15.15 -1.07
CA TRP A 48 4.89 -14.23 -0.14
C TRP A 48 3.96 -13.87 1.00
N ARG A 49 4.51 -13.86 2.21
CA ARG A 49 3.80 -13.55 3.45
C ARG A 49 4.39 -12.33 4.13
N LEU A 50 3.62 -11.76 5.04
CA LEU A 50 4.11 -10.73 5.95
C LEU A 50 5.22 -11.30 6.83
N LYS A 51 6.01 -10.42 7.43
CA LYS A 51 7.12 -10.83 8.31
C LYS A 51 6.62 -11.72 9.46
N SER A 52 7.29 -12.86 9.63
CA SER A 52 7.17 -13.69 10.83
C SER A 52 8.01 -13.07 11.95
N TRP A 53 7.63 -13.28 13.18
CA TRP A 53 8.34 -12.75 14.35
C TRP A 53 8.16 -13.60 15.58
N THR A 54 9.17 -13.58 16.44
CA THR A 54 9.12 -14.27 17.74
C THR A 54 8.90 -13.22 18.83
N ARG A 55 7.96 -13.46 19.72
CA ARG A 55 7.73 -12.62 20.89
C ARG A 55 8.85 -12.80 21.90
N GLU A 56 9.02 -11.83 22.80
CA GLU A 56 9.94 -11.95 23.94
C GLU A 56 9.66 -13.19 24.81
N SER A 57 8.40 -13.62 24.85
CA SER A 57 7.97 -14.86 25.50
C SER A 57 8.41 -16.16 24.78
N GLY A 58 9.17 -16.06 23.68
CA GLY A 58 9.60 -17.21 22.86
C GLY A 58 8.53 -17.75 21.90
N GLN A 59 7.31 -17.21 21.90
CA GLN A 59 6.25 -17.67 21.00
C GLN A 59 6.48 -17.17 19.57
N PHE A 60 6.68 -18.09 18.64
CA PHE A 60 6.75 -17.80 17.20
C PHE A 60 5.37 -17.44 16.64
N ARG A 61 5.31 -16.39 15.83
CA ARG A 61 4.14 -16.03 15.04
C ARG A 61 4.50 -15.97 13.56
N GLU A 62 3.86 -16.84 12.79
CA GLU A 62 3.98 -16.81 11.34
C GLU A 62 3.35 -15.55 10.76
N GLY A 63 4.00 -14.97 9.75
CA GLY A 63 3.47 -13.83 9.01
C GLY A 63 2.20 -14.19 8.27
N GLY A 64 1.17 -13.38 8.43
CA GLY A 64 -0.11 -13.55 7.73
C GLY A 64 0.00 -13.29 6.22
N THR A 65 -1.09 -13.54 5.50
CA THR A 65 -1.20 -13.21 4.07
C THR A 65 -1.31 -11.71 3.85
N PHE A 66 -0.83 -11.24 2.69
CA PHE A 66 -1.04 -9.86 2.28
C PHE A 66 -2.51 -9.61 1.93
N GLY A 67 -3.04 -8.52 2.45
CA GLY A 67 -4.32 -7.95 2.05
C GLY A 67 -4.13 -6.52 1.55
N GLU A 68 -5.18 -5.91 1.03
CA GLU A 68 -5.14 -4.55 0.49
C GLU A 68 -4.59 -3.52 1.50
N ARG A 69 -5.05 -3.60 2.76
CA ARG A 69 -4.58 -2.69 3.83
C ARG A 69 -3.08 -2.83 4.10
N SER A 70 -2.57 -4.06 4.16
CA SER A 70 -1.15 -4.32 4.42
C SER A 70 -0.27 -3.88 3.27
N LEU A 71 -0.71 -4.10 2.02
CA LEU A 71 0.00 -3.64 0.84
C LEU A 71 0.02 -2.11 0.74
N ARG A 72 -1.12 -1.44 0.95
CA ARG A 72 -1.16 0.04 0.99
C ARG A 72 -0.26 0.61 2.09
N ARG A 73 -0.25 -0.02 3.27
CA ARG A 73 0.64 0.38 4.36
C ARG A 73 2.11 0.20 4.00
N LEU A 74 2.47 -0.88 3.31
CA LEU A 74 3.83 -1.12 2.82
C LEU A 74 4.23 -0.04 1.82
N LEU A 75 3.43 0.21 0.80
CA LEU A 75 3.72 1.17 -0.27
C LEU A 75 3.83 2.62 0.24
N ASN A 76 3.12 2.99 1.31
CA ASN A 76 3.16 4.34 1.88
C ASN A 76 4.21 4.51 3.00
N ASN A 77 4.97 3.48 3.32
CA ASN A 77 5.90 3.54 4.45
C ASN A 77 7.24 4.14 4.05
N VAL A 78 7.47 5.38 4.46
CA VAL A 78 8.68 6.17 4.17
C VAL A 78 9.99 5.56 4.71
N ILE A 79 9.91 4.61 5.65
CA ILE A 79 11.07 3.91 6.17
C ILE A 79 11.81 3.15 5.06
N TYR A 80 11.08 2.64 4.06
CA TYR A 80 11.70 1.93 2.94
C TYR A 80 12.63 2.80 2.07
N LYS A 81 12.44 4.12 2.06
CA LYS A 81 13.35 5.06 1.41
C LYS A 81 14.43 5.63 2.34
N GLY A 82 14.58 5.09 3.56
CA GLY A 82 15.58 5.55 4.53
C GLY A 82 15.16 6.79 5.33
N ALA A 83 13.88 7.14 5.38
CA ALA A 83 13.38 8.28 6.15
C ALA A 83 12.56 7.84 7.36
N VAL A 84 12.57 8.64 8.42
CA VAL A 84 11.79 8.41 9.64
C VAL A 84 10.81 9.56 9.84
N PRO A 85 9.50 9.29 9.96
CA PRO A 85 8.51 10.32 10.23
C PRO A 85 8.52 10.69 11.72
N HIS A 86 8.63 11.96 12.04
CA HIS A 86 8.51 12.47 13.41
C HIS A 86 7.74 13.80 13.41
N LYS A 87 6.68 13.91 14.20
CA LYS A 87 5.85 15.13 14.35
C LYS A 87 5.42 15.77 13.01
N GLY A 88 5.09 14.95 12.01
CA GLY A 88 4.67 15.43 10.69
C GLY A 88 5.79 15.83 9.74
N GLN A 89 7.05 15.73 10.15
CA GLN A 89 8.22 15.95 9.32
C GLN A 89 8.96 14.65 9.03
N LEU A 90 9.71 14.61 7.93
CA LEU A 90 10.55 13.47 7.56
C LEU A 90 12.01 13.81 7.87
N TYR A 91 12.66 12.92 8.57
CA TYR A 91 14.08 13.00 8.90
C TYR A 91 14.84 11.87 8.23
N PRO A 92 16.10 12.06 7.85
CA PRO A 92 16.94 10.96 7.40
C PRO A 92 17.09 9.94 8.54
N GLY A 93 16.82 8.66 8.22
CA GLY A 93 16.98 7.56 9.16
C GLY A 93 18.44 7.08 9.21
N GLU A 94 18.84 6.44 10.32
CA GLU A 94 20.14 5.75 10.43
C GLU A 94 20.17 4.41 9.69
N HIS A 95 19.02 3.91 9.26
CA HIS A 95 18.88 2.62 8.57
C HIS A 95 19.09 2.78 7.07
N GLN A 96 19.63 1.76 6.44
CA GLN A 96 19.82 1.72 5.00
C GLN A 96 18.47 1.63 4.29
N ALA A 97 18.26 2.43 3.24
CA ALA A 97 17.10 2.35 2.38
C ALA A 97 17.04 1.00 1.63
N ILE A 98 15.86 0.41 1.52
CA ILE A 98 15.60 -0.79 0.71
C ILE A 98 15.19 -0.39 -0.71
N VAL A 99 14.43 0.68 -0.84
CA VAL A 99 13.88 1.19 -2.10
C VAL A 99 14.58 2.52 -2.40
N ASP A 100 15.08 2.69 -3.60
CA ASP A 100 15.65 3.95 -4.04
C ASP A 100 14.57 5.03 -4.20
N ASP A 101 14.96 6.29 -4.02
CA ASP A 101 14.04 7.43 -4.06
C ASP A 101 13.25 7.48 -5.37
N SER A 102 13.88 7.17 -6.50
CA SER A 102 13.25 7.22 -7.82
C SER A 102 12.11 6.21 -7.95
N LEU A 103 12.31 4.97 -7.52
CA LEU A 103 11.26 3.93 -7.53
C LEU A 103 10.17 4.26 -6.52
N TRP A 104 10.55 4.76 -5.33
CA TRP A 104 9.58 5.15 -4.31
C TRP A 104 8.68 6.29 -4.80
N GLU A 105 9.23 7.33 -5.43
CA GLU A 105 8.47 8.46 -5.97
C GLU A 105 7.52 8.03 -7.10
N ARG A 106 7.99 7.17 -8.02
CA ARG A 106 7.12 6.62 -9.08
C ARG A 106 5.96 5.81 -8.49
N ALA A 107 6.23 4.98 -7.50
CA ALA A 107 5.18 4.24 -6.79
C ALA A 107 4.19 5.18 -6.10
N GLN A 108 4.67 6.25 -5.41
CA GLN A 108 3.80 7.24 -4.78
C GLN A 108 2.94 8.01 -5.79
N ARG A 109 3.48 8.31 -6.96
CA ARG A 109 2.70 8.94 -8.05
C ARG A 109 1.54 8.02 -8.43
N ARG A 110 1.78 6.73 -8.65
CA ARG A 110 0.73 5.74 -8.92
C ARG A 110 -0.29 5.64 -7.80
N VAL A 111 0.13 5.66 -6.54
CA VAL A 111 -0.80 5.66 -5.39
C VAL A 111 -1.70 6.89 -5.41
N LYS A 112 -1.18 8.07 -5.75
CA LYS A 112 -1.96 9.32 -5.86
C LYS A 112 -2.90 9.33 -7.07
N GLU A 113 -2.50 8.73 -8.17
CA GLU A 113 -3.31 8.57 -9.39
C GLU A 113 -4.43 7.56 -9.20
N MET A 114 -4.30 6.64 -8.24
CA MET A 114 -5.42 5.83 -7.80
C MET A 114 -6.46 6.75 -7.18
N VAL A 115 -7.34 7.27 -8.04
CA VAL A 115 -8.52 8.01 -7.59
C VAL A 115 -9.20 7.14 -6.53
N PRO A 116 -9.43 7.65 -5.32
CA PRO A 116 -10.32 6.94 -4.40
C PRO A 116 -11.63 6.80 -5.17
N ILE A 117 -11.98 5.57 -5.54
CA ILE A 117 -13.39 5.28 -5.82
C ILE A 117 -14.04 5.75 -4.53
N ALA A 118 -14.61 6.94 -4.60
CA ALA A 118 -15.15 7.62 -3.45
C ALA A 118 -16.02 6.58 -2.76
N ARG A 119 -15.69 6.20 -1.52
CA ARG A 119 -16.52 5.29 -0.71
C ARG A 119 -17.93 5.87 -0.45
N GLY A 120 -18.18 7.06 -0.96
CA GLY A 120 -19.47 7.67 -1.25
C GLY A 120 -19.99 7.38 -2.65
N GLY A 121 -19.43 6.42 -3.37
CA GLY A 121 -20.12 5.84 -4.53
C GLY A 121 -21.48 5.42 -4.03
N LEU A 122 -22.49 6.12 -4.49
CA LEU A 122 -23.91 5.87 -4.26
C LEU A 122 -24.06 4.35 -4.09
N ARG A 123 -24.35 3.92 -2.83
CA ARG A 123 -24.80 2.55 -2.61
C ARG A 123 -25.95 2.40 -3.59
N ASN A 124 -25.71 1.68 -4.69
CA ASN A 124 -26.72 1.49 -5.73
C ASN A 124 -27.81 0.59 -5.16
N LYS A 125 -28.50 1.14 -4.15
CA LYS A 125 -29.55 0.47 -3.37
C LYS A 125 -30.70 0.02 -4.26
N HIS A 126 -30.77 0.56 -5.48
CA HIS A 126 -31.91 0.43 -6.37
C HIS A 126 -31.53 0.07 -7.81
N TRP A 127 -30.36 -0.57 -8.01
CA TRP A 127 -29.96 -1.12 -9.32
C TRP A 127 -29.92 -0.11 -10.50
N ALA A 128 -29.68 1.18 -10.19
CA ALA A 128 -29.57 2.22 -11.20
C ALA A 128 -28.26 2.00 -12.01
N LEU A 129 -28.32 1.29 -13.12
CA LEU A 129 -27.19 0.86 -13.95
C LEU A 129 -26.29 2.03 -14.40
N LEU A 130 -26.89 3.20 -14.65
CA LEU A 130 -26.16 4.40 -15.11
C LEU A 130 -25.73 5.34 -13.98
N SER A 131 -25.91 4.92 -12.74
CA SER A 131 -25.49 5.71 -11.58
C SER A 131 -24.00 6.04 -11.62
N GLY A 132 -23.72 7.33 -11.73
CA GLY A 132 -22.35 7.83 -11.78
C GLY A 132 -21.71 7.88 -13.15
N LEU A 133 -22.39 7.47 -14.22
CA LEU A 133 -21.91 7.55 -15.60
C LEU A 133 -22.53 8.72 -16.37
N LEU A 134 -23.64 9.29 -15.89
CA LEU A 134 -24.33 10.38 -16.55
C LEU A 134 -23.92 11.75 -15.99
N TYR A 135 -23.68 12.68 -16.89
CA TYR A 135 -23.39 14.09 -16.59
C TYR A 135 -24.28 15.00 -17.41
N CYS A 136 -24.67 16.12 -16.84
CA CYS A 136 -25.42 17.15 -17.56
C CYS A 136 -24.53 17.77 -18.65
N THR A 137 -25.05 17.88 -19.88
CA THR A 137 -24.28 18.45 -21.00
C THR A 137 -24.02 19.94 -20.85
N SER A 138 -24.93 20.67 -20.19
CA SER A 138 -24.83 22.13 -20.01
C SER A 138 -23.98 22.56 -18.82
N CYS A 139 -24.12 21.90 -17.65
CA CYS A 139 -23.41 22.31 -16.42
C CYS A 139 -22.35 21.31 -15.96
N GLN A 140 -22.16 20.19 -16.67
CA GLN A 140 -21.20 19.12 -16.36
C GLN A 140 -21.40 18.48 -14.94
N ALA A 141 -22.49 18.79 -14.27
CA ALA A 141 -22.81 18.18 -12.99
C ALA A 141 -23.21 16.72 -13.16
N ARG A 142 -22.77 15.90 -12.23
CA ARG A 142 -23.14 14.48 -12.19
C ARG A 142 -24.62 14.30 -11.90
N MET A 143 -25.30 13.52 -12.72
CA MET A 143 -26.72 13.23 -12.53
C MET A 143 -26.91 12.18 -11.45
N VAL A 144 -27.90 12.41 -10.58
CA VAL A 144 -28.33 11.46 -9.55
C VAL A 144 -29.73 10.96 -9.88
N TYR A 145 -29.99 9.71 -9.59
CA TYR A 145 -31.33 9.15 -9.77
C TYR A 145 -32.21 9.52 -8.56
N SER A 146 -33.48 9.74 -8.81
CA SER A 146 -34.51 9.89 -7.77
C SER A 146 -35.69 8.98 -8.10
N TYR A 147 -36.50 8.63 -7.08
CA TYR A 147 -37.74 7.91 -7.27
C TYR A 147 -38.90 8.85 -7.04
N ALA A 148 -39.93 8.66 -7.84
CA ALA A 148 -41.29 9.10 -7.46
C ALA A 148 -41.91 7.95 -6.64
N THR A 149 -42.36 8.24 -5.44
CA THR A 149 -43.22 7.39 -4.61
C THR A 149 -44.67 7.64 -4.97
#